data_f034069b231b64b4b3db6c93d2bcfc46
#
_entry.id   f034069b231b64b4b3db6c93d2bcfc46
#
_cell.length_a   1.000
_cell.length_b   1.000
_cell.length_c   1.000
_cell.angle_alpha   90.00
_cell.angle_beta   90.00
_cell.angle_gamma   90.00
#
_symmetry.space_group_name_H-M   'P 1'
#
loop_
_entity.id
_entity.type
_entity.pdbx_description
1 polymer ?
#
loop_
_entity_poly.entity_id
_entity_poly.type
_entity_poly.pdbx_seq_one_letter_code
_entity_poly.pdbx_strand_id
1 'polypeptide(L)'
;MQNGGKIIFIRHALAPGGGDPENFKISDCSTQRNLNAEGIEQAKKIGDFFKVNNIAIDQVLSSEWCRCKETAKNAFEKYETFDALNSFFSSKFVKNRDKQILHLKTFIKNWNSKKNIVFVTHYVVILETLDVAVSSGEIIVADKNYKVIGTIEIN
;
A
#
# COMPACT_ATOMS: atom_id res chain seq x y z
N MET A 1 7.83 7.58 -12.99
CA MET A 1 6.44 7.91 -12.59
C MET A 1 5.83 9.02 -13.44
N GLN A 2 6.57 10.09 -13.81
CA GLN A 2 6.03 11.22 -14.61
C GLN A 2 5.43 10.77 -15.96
N ASN A 3 5.97 9.74 -16.58
CA ASN A 3 5.46 9.20 -17.86
C ASN A 3 4.24 8.27 -17.70
N GLY A 4 3.76 8.05 -16.47
CA GLY A 4 2.62 7.18 -16.19
C GLY A 4 2.83 5.69 -16.48
N GLY A 5 1.74 4.93 -16.43
CA GLY A 5 1.72 3.48 -16.74
C GLY A 5 2.50 2.60 -15.75
N LYS A 6 2.78 3.10 -14.54
CA LYS A 6 3.50 2.37 -13.50
C LYS A 6 2.56 1.86 -12.42
N ILE A 7 2.92 0.73 -11.82
CA ILE A 7 2.34 0.26 -10.58
C ILE A 7 3.21 0.75 -9.42
N ILE A 8 2.59 1.40 -8.46
CA ILE A 8 3.28 2.02 -7.33
C ILE A 8 2.75 1.39 -6.05
N PHE A 9 3.62 0.70 -5.33
CA PHE A 9 3.29 0.14 -4.02
C PHE A 9 3.82 1.05 -2.93
N ILE A 10 3.02 1.27 -1.91
CA ILE A 10 3.39 2.03 -0.71
C ILE A 10 3.09 1.15 0.50
N ARG A 11 4.11 0.81 1.27
CA ARG A 11 3.84 0.23 2.58
C ARG A 11 3.21 1.31 3.46
N HIS A 12 2.15 0.94 4.21
CA HIS A 12 1.53 1.87 5.15
C HIS A 12 2.59 2.62 5.96
N ALA A 13 2.30 3.88 6.31
CA ALA A 13 3.16 4.73 7.11
C ALA A 13 3.42 4.13 8.50
N LEU A 14 4.27 4.76 9.27
CA LEU A 14 4.75 4.25 10.55
C LEU A 14 3.58 3.95 11.51
N ALA A 15 3.43 2.67 11.83
CA ALA A 15 2.54 2.14 12.85
C ALA A 15 3.41 1.33 13.82
N PRO A 16 3.74 1.87 15.01
CA PRO A 16 4.66 1.24 15.95
C PRO A 16 4.22 -0.16 16.39
N GLY A 17 5.18 -1.04 16.67
CA GLY A 17 4.94 -2.41 17.11
C GLY A 17 4.96 -3.42 15.97
N GLY A 18 4.58 -4.66 16.26
CA GLY A 18 4.54 -5.78 15.33
C GLY A 18 3.23 -6.54 15.41
N GLY A 19 2.65 -6.88 14.26
CA GLY A 19 1.37 -7.57 14.18
C GLY A 19 0.17 -6.72 14.63
N ASP A 20 -0.98 -7.34 14.76
CA ASP A 20 -2.20 -6.76 15.31
C ASP A 20 -2.57 -7.48 16.62
N PRO A 21 -3.34 -6.85 17.54
CA PRO A 21 -3.83 -7.49 18.75
C PRO A 21 -4.65 -8.77 18.47
N GLU A 22 -4.71 -9.69 19.44
CA GLU A 22 -5.44 -10.95 19.29
C GLU A 22 -6.94 -10.78 19.03
N ASN A 23 -7.53 -9.70 19.58
CA ASN A 23 -8.93 -9.32 19.39
C ASN A 23 -9.20 -8.55 18.08
N PHE A 24 -8.27 -8.57 17.14
CA PHE A 24 -8.38 -7.88 15.86
C PHE A 24 -9.72 -8.07 15.17
N LYS A 25 -10.30 -6.94 14.74
CA LYS A 25 -11.48 -6.87 13.88
C LYS A 25 -11.23 -5.85 12.79
N ILE A 26 -11.44 -6.24 11.53
CA ILE A 26 -11.18 -5.37 10.38
C ILE A 26 -12.07 -4.12 10.37
N SER A 27 -13.27 -4.23 10.92
CA SER A 27 -14.26 -3.14 11.01
C SER A 27 -14.05 -2.20 12.20
N ASP A 28 -13.11 -2.51 13.10
CA ASP A 28 -12.91 -1.76 14.35
C ASP A 28 -11.44 -1.38 14.53
N CYS A 29 -11.12 -0.11 14.21
CA CYS A 29 -9.75 0.40 14.30
C CYS A 29 -9.17 0.37 15.72
N SER A 30 -10.00 0.39 16.77
CA SER A 30 -9.53 0.31 18.15
C SER A 30 -8.89 -1.05 18.50
N THR A 31 -9.16 -2.07 17.69
CA THR A 31 -8.58 -3.41 17.80
C THR A 31 -7.38 -3.64 16.91
N GLN A 32 -6.86 -2.60 16.26
CA GLN A 32 -5.79 -2.69 15.30
C GLN A 32 -4.54 -1.92 15.73
N ARG A 33 -3.40 -2.30 15.19
CA ARG A 33 -2.19 -1.51 15.25
C ARG A 33 -2.31 -0.36 14.23
N ASN A 34 -2.35 0.87 14.71
CA ASN A 34 -2.63 2.08 13.93
C ASN A 34 -1.38 2.98 13.78
N LEU A 35 -1.47 3.98 12.92
CA LEU A 35 -0.45 5.00 12.78
C LEU A 35 -0.31 5.78 14.10
N ASN A 36 0.91 6.23 14.40
CA ASN A 36 1.15 7.27 15.40
C ASN A 36 1.23 8.65 14.72
N ALA A 37 1.47 9.70 15.49
CA ALA A 37 1.58 11.07 14.96
C ALA A 37 2.68 11.19 13.88
N GLU A 38 3.81 10.52 14.07
CA GLU A 38 4.91 10.48 13.09
C GLU A 38 4.48 9.79 11.79
N GLY A 39 3.75 8.67 11.89
CA GLY A 39 3.19 7.99 10.72
C GLY A 39 2.18 8.84 9.94
N ILE A 40 1.37 9.64 10.63
CA ILE A 40 0.44 10.58 9.99
C ILE A 40 1.23 11.64 9.21
N GLU A 41 2.28 12.22 9.80
CA GLU A 41 3.13 13.20 9.12
C GLU A 41 3.89 12.56 7.94
N GLN A 42 4.38 11.34 8.09
CA GLN A 42 4.99 10.59 6.98
C GLN A 42 4.00 10.39 5.83
N ALA A 43 2.75 10.04 6.12
CA ALA A 43 1.70 9.89 5.09
C ALA A 43 1.43 11.20 4.34
N LYS A 44 1.41 12.35 5.02
CA LYS A 44 1.28 13.67 4.38
C LYS A 44 2.47 13.97 3.47
N LYS A 45 3.70 13.72 3.92
CA LYS A 45 4.91 13.88 3.11
C LYS A 45 4.89 13.02 1.85
N ILE A 46 4.35 11.80 1.93
CA ILE A 46 4.12 10.95 0.75
C ILE A 46 3.23 11.70 -0.24
N GLY A 47 2.10 12.24 0.20
CA GLY A 47 1.20 13.00 -0.64
C GLY A 47 1.85 14.23 -1.28
N ASP A 48 2.62 14.98 -0.50
CA ASP A 48 3.37 16.14 -0.98
C ASP A 48 4.39 15.75 -2.06
N PHE A 49 5.08 14.62 -1.89
CA PHE A 49 5.99 14.10 -2.90
C PHE A 49 5.29 13.88 -4.25
N PHE A 50 4.11 13.29 -4.26
CA PHE A 50 3.34 13.08 -5.49
C PHE A 50 2.88 14.41 -6.12
N LYS A 51 2.42 15.36 -5.31
CA LYS A 51 1.96 16.69 -5.75
C LYS A 51 3.11 17.51 -6.36
N VAL A 52 4.22 17.64 -5.63
CA VAL A 52 5.39 18.45 -6.07
C VAL A 52 5.99 17.90 -7.35
N ASN A 53 6.00 16.59 -7.54
CA ASN A 53 6.54 15.96 -8.74
C ASN A 53 5.51 15.81 -9.88
N ASN A 54 4.29 16.34 -9.72
CA ASN A 54 3.21 16.27 -10.72
C ASN A 54 2.95 14.85 -11.22
N ILE A 55 2.94 13.86 -10.30
CA ILE A 55 2.74 12.45 -10.64
C ILE A 55 1.25 12.19 -10.88
N ALA A 56 0.88 11.90 -12.12
CA ALA A 56 -0.50 11.61 -12.48
C ALA A 56 -0.93 10.23 -11.97
N ILE A 57 -2.01 10.20 -11.17
CA ILE A 57 -2.58 9.00 -10.58
C ILE A 57 -3.95 8.73 -11.19
N ASP A 58 -4.20 7.49 -11.58
CA ASP A 58 -5.48 6.98 -12.06
C ASP A 58 -6.39 6.60 -10.89
N GLN A 59 -5.88 5.72 -10.03
CA GLN A 59 -6.57 5.21 -8.85
C GLN A 59 -5.60 5.08 -7.67
N VAL A 60 -6.14 5.21 -6.46
CA VAL A 60 -5.49 4.82 -5.21
C VAL A 60 -6.33 3.71 -4.58
N LEU A 61 -5.75 2.53 -4.45
CA LEU A 61 -6.36 1.38 -3.79
C LEU A 61 -5.63 1.08 -2.49
N SER A 62 -6.39 0.80 -1.45
CA SER A 62 -5.88 0.54 -0.10
C SER A 62 -6.35 -0.79 0.44
N SER A 63 -5.49 -1.48 1.20
CA SER A 63 -5.93 -2.50 2.12
C SER A 63 -7.05 -1.97 3.04
N GLU A 64 -7.91 -2.85 3.48
CA GLU A 64 -9.00 -2.54 4.41
C GLU A 64 -8.51 -2.27 5.86
N TRP A 65 -7.25 -2.57 6.20
CA TRP A 65 -6.64 -2.25 7.49
C TRP A 65 -6.60 -0.75 7.74
N CYS A 66 -6.93 -0.34 8.96
CA CYS A 66 -7.03 1.08 9.32
C CYS A 66 -5.75 1.85 9.06
N ARG A 67 -4.56 1.31 9.36
CA ARG A 67 -3.28 1.96 9.06
C ARG A 67 -3.03 2.21 7.58
N CYS A 68 -3.52 1.33 6.68
CA CYS A 68 -3.44 1.54 5.24
C CYS A 68 -4.42 2.60 4.77
N LYS A 69 -5.67 2.52 5.23
CA LYS A 69 -6.70 3.53 4.93
C LYS A 69 -6.29 4.92 5.41
N GLU A 70 -5.72 5.01 6.61
CA GLU A 70 -5.25 6.28 7.18
C GLU A 70 -4.05 6.82 6.40
N THR A 71 -3.11 5.98 5.97
CA THR A 71 -2.03 6.37 5.07
C THR A 71 -2.58 6.91 3.75
N ALA A 72 -3.49 6.18 3.09
CA ALA A 72 -4.08 6.58 1.83
C ALA A 72 -4.87 7.89 1.95
N LYS A 73 -5.65 8.06 3.02
CA LYS A 73 -6.42 9.27 3.29
C LYS A 73 -5.54 10.51 3.47
N ASN A 74 -4.47 10.39 4.26
CA ASN A 74 -3.57 11.52 4.53
C ASN A 74 -2.69 11.88 3.33
N ALA A 75 -2.32 10.90 2.50
CA ALA A 75 -1.51 11.13 1.31
C ALA A 75 -2.31 11.60 0.08
N PHE A 76 -3.49 11.03 -0.15
CA PHE A 76 -4.21 11.20 -1.43
C PHE A 76 -5.65 11.71 -1.29
N GLU A 77 -6.18 11.81 -0.08
CA GLU A 77 -7.57 12.22 0.23
C GLU A 77 -8.62 11.22 -0.27
N LYS A 78 -8.54 10.81 -1.56
CA LYS A 78 -9.47 9.88 -2.21
C LYS A 78 -8.79 8.52 -2.44
N TYR A 79 -9.46 7.46 -2.01
CA TYR A 79 -9.02 6.08 -2.23
C TYR A 79 -10.24 5.14 -2.18
N GLU A 80 -10.05 3.93 -2.68
CA GLU A 80 -10.98 2.82 -2.55
C GLU A 80 -10.30 1.66 -1.82
N THR A 81 -11.07 0.85 -1.09
CA THR A 81 -10.53 -0.36 -0.47
C THR A 81 -10.51 -1.51 -1.48
N PHE A 82 -9.47 -2.34 -1.37
CA PHE A 82 -9.29 -3.51 -2.20
C PHE A 82 -8.73 -4.66 -1.35
N ASP A 83 -9.53 -5.70 -1.15
CA ASP A 83 -9.23 -6.81 -0.24
C ASP A 83 -7.98 -7.61 -0.63
N ALA A 84 -7.62 -7.62 -1.93
CA ALA A 84 -6.39 -8.24 -2.41
C ALA A 84 -5.11 -7.59 -1.85
N LEU A 85 -5.20 -6.40 -1.26
CA LEU A 85 -4.11 -5.68 -0.59
C LEU A 85 -4.03 -5.96 0.92
N ASN A 86 -4.94 -6.77 1.46
CA ASN A 86 -5.02 -7.09 2.88
C ASN A 86 -3.80 -7.89 3.37
N SER A 87 -3.47 -7.73 4.65
CA SER A 87 -2.35 -8.47 5.26
C SER A 87 -2.67 -9.95 5.39
N PHE A 88 -1.72 -10.79 5.03
CA PHE A 88 -1.73 -12.23 5.37
C PHE A 88 -0.57 -12.61 6.28
N PHE A 89 -0.03 -11.64 7.03
CA PHE A 89 1.07 -11.86 7.98
C PHE A 89 0.68 -12.79 9.13
N SER A 90 -0.49 -12.60 9.71
CA SER A 90 -0.99 -13.42 10.81
C SER A 90 -1.34 -14.83 10.33
N SER A 91 -1.10 -15.84 11.19
CA SER A 91 -1.52 -17.23 10.96
C SER A 91 -3.01 -17.38 10.63
N LYS A 92 -3.85 -16.47 11.13
CA LYS A 92 -5.28 -16.41 10.80
C LYS A 92 -5.56 -16.14 9.32
N PHE A 93 -4.68 -15.42 8.65
CA PHE A 93 -4.88 -14.92 7.29
C PHE A 93 -3.92 -15.49 6.25
N VAL A 94 -2.85 -16.18 6.66
CA VAL A 94 -1.83 -16.73 5.73
C VAL A 94 -2.43 -17.65 4.66
N LYS A 95 -3.53 -18.34 4.96
CA LYS A 95 -4.25 -19.18 4.00
C LYS A 95 -4.84 -18.40 2.80
N ASN A 96 -5.00 -17.09 2.94
CA ASN A 96 -5.56 -16.23 1.89
C ASN A 96 -4.51 -15.76 0.89
N ARG A 97 -3.20 -15.91 1.19
CA ARG A 97 -2.08 -15.37 0.41
C ARG A 97 -2.21 -15.64 -1.08
N ASP A 98 -2.28 -16.89 -1.48
CA ASP A 98 -2.22 -17.26 -2.90
C ASP A 98 -3.42 -16.71 -3.67
N LYS A 99 -4.61 -16.78 -3.08
CA LYS A 99 -5.84 -16.23 -3.67
C LYS A 99 -5.76 -14.70 -3.80
N GLN A 100 -5.28 -14.01 -2.77
CA GLN A 100 -5.14 -12.54 -2.79
C GLN A 100 -4.11 -12.09 -3.84
N ILE A 101 -2.96 -12.73 -3.90
CA ILE A 101 -1.91 -12.38 -4.87
C ILE A 101 -2.40 -12.66 -6.30
N LEU A 102 -3.11 -13.77 -6.54
CA LEU A 102 -3.72 -14.02 -7.84
C LEU A 102 -4.75 -12.95 -8.22
N HIS A 103 -5.59 -12.53 -7.27
CA HIS A 103 -6.58 -11.46 -7.49
C HIS A 103 -5.89 -10.14 -7.81
N LEU A 104 -4.86 -9.74 -7.06
CA LEU A 104 -4.06 -8.54 -7.30
C LEU A 104 -3.41 -8.57 -8.70
N LYS A 105 -2.75 -9.67 -9.05
CA LYS A 105 -2.09 -9.82 -10.36
C LYS A 105 -3.08 -9.81 -11.52
N THR A 106 -4.26 -10.41 -11.34
CA THR A 106 -5.35 -10.37 -12.33
C THR A 106 -5.86 -8.95 -12.52
N PHE A 107 -6.05 -8.19 -11.44
CA PHE A 107 -6.43 -6.79 -11.50
C PHE A 107 -5.38 -5.96 -12.26
N ILE A 108 -4.11 -6.09 -11.93
CA ILE A 108 -3.00 -5.36 -12.58
C ILE A 108 -2.91 -5.70 -14.07
N LYS A 109 -3.08 -6.98 -14.44
CA LYS A 109 -3.07 -7.43 -15.83
C LYS A 109 -4.16 -6.74 -16.66
N ASN A 110 -5.35 -6.57 -16.09
CA ASN A 110 -6.51 -5.99 -16.76
C ASN A 110 -6.53 -4.44 -16.67
N TRP A 111 -5.79 -3.86 -15.73
CA TRP A 111 -5.69 -2.41 -15.62
C TRP A 111 -4.95 -1.83 -16.84
N ASN A 112 -5.56 -0.82 -17.47
CA ASN A 112 -5.01 -0.17 -18.65
C ASN A 112 -5.25 1.33 -18.56
N SER A 113 -4.26 2.07 -18.04
CA SER A 113 -4.28 3.52 -17.96
C SER A 113 -2.93 4.11 -18.36
N LYS A 114 -2.96 5.32 -18.90
CA LYS A 114 -1.75 6.11 -19.17
C LYS A 114 -1.20 6.79 -17.92
N LYS A 115 -1.99 6.83 -16.83
CA LYS A 115 -1.57 7.33 -15.52
C LYS A 115 -0.99 6.18 -14.68
N ASN A 116 -0.54 6.48 -13.47
CA ASN A 116 -0.06 5.48 -12.53
C ASN A 116 -1.20 4.95 -11.65
N ILE A 117 -1.05 3.74 -11.15
CA ILE A 117 -1.91 3.21 -10.09
C ILE A 117 -1.13 3.08 -8.79
N VAL A 118 -1.75 3.44 -7.66
CA VAL A 118 -1.15 3.38 -6.33
C VAL A 118 -1.85 2.32 -5.48
N PHE A 119 -1.06 1.46 -4.86
CA PHE A 119 -1.48 0.43 -3.90
C PHE A 119 -0.89 0.72 -2.52
N VAL A 120 -1.73 1.08 -1.56
CA VAL A 120 -1.32 1.24 -0.16
C VAL A 120 -1.58 -0.07 0.58
N THR A 121 -0.52 -0.74 1.03
CA THR A 121 -0.60 -2.12 1.50
C THR A 121 0.44 -2.43 2.60
N HIS A 122 0.75 -3.69 2.77
CA HIS A 122 1.58 -4.26 3.82
C HIS A 122 2.89 -4.81 3.27
N TYR A 123 3.89 -4.92 4.16
CA TYR A 123 5.17 -5.54 3.87
C TYR A 123 5.04 -6.89 3.14
N VAL A 124 4.18 -7.78 3.67
CA VAL A 124 4.04 -9.14 3.12
C VAL A 124 3.48 -9.17 1.70
N VAL A 125 2.59 -8.24 1.36
CA VAL A 125 2.01 -8.15 0.01
C VAL A 125 3.06 -7.65 -0.99
N ILE A 126 3.85 -6.65 -0.59
CA ILE A 126 4.91 -6.09 -1.44
C ILE A 126 6.01 -7.14 -1.65
N LEU A 127 6.46 -7.80 -0.58
CA LEU A 127 7.46 -8.86 -0.66
C LEU A 127 7.01 -9.99 -1.60
N GLU A 128 5.78 -10.48 -1.44
CA GLU A 128 5.26 -11.59 -2.26
C GLU A 128 5.04 -11.17 -3.74
N THR A 129 4.76 -9.89 -3.99
CA THR A 129 4.47 -9.42 -5.35
C THR A 129 5.72 -8.99 -6.11
N LEU A 130 6.66 -8.32 -5.43
CA LEU A 130 7.82 -7.67 -6.05
C LEU A 130 9.18 -8.24 -5.61
N ASP A 131 9.20 -9.17 -4.64
CA ASP A 131 10.41 -9.74 -4.05
C ASP A 131 11.38 -8.69 -3.47
N VAL A 132 10.82 -7.65 -2.82
CA VAL A 132 11.58 -6.59 -2.14
C VAL A 132 11.11 -6.40 -0.71
N ALA A 133 12.07 -6.22 0.20
CA ALA A 133 11.82 -5.78 1.57
C ALA A 133 11.63 -4.26 1.59
N VAL A 134 10.70 -3.76 2.41
CA VAL A 134 10.32 -2.35 2.43
C VAL A 134 10.18 -1.81 3.84
N SER A 135 10.59 -0.58 4.05
CA SER A 135 10.36 0.20 5.28
C SER A 135 8.95 0.80 5.32
N SER A 136 8.51 1.29 6.50
CA SER A 136 7.24 2.03 6.62
C SER A 136 7.25 3.28 5.76
N GLY A 137 6.18 3.52 5.00
CA GLY A 137 6.06 4.67 4.12
C GLY A 137 6.92 4.63 2.86
N GLU A 138 7.70 3.59 2.65
CA GLU A 138 8.51 3.44 1.44
C GLU A 138 7.65 3.20 0.20
N ILE A 139 8.03 3.87 -0.89
CA ILE A 139 7.36 3.82 -2.19
C ILE A 139 8.19 2.96 -3.13
N ILE A 140 7.60 1.94 -3.69
CA ILE A 140 8.22 1.06 -4.70
C ILE A 140 7.53 1.29 -6.05
N VAL A 141 8.32 1.62 -7.04
CA VAL A 141 7.84 1.82 -8.42
C VAL A 141 8.21 0.63 -9.27
N ALA A 142 7.25 0.02 -9.91
CA ALA A 142 7.48 -1.10 -10.82
C ALA A 142 6.71 -0.93 -12.14
N ASP A 143 7.12 -1.68 -13.15
CA ASP A 143 6.35 -1.82 -14.38
C ASP A 143 5.26 -2.90 -14.24
N LYS A 144 4.43 -3.06 -15.27
CA LYS A 144 3.36 -4.08 -15.30
C LYS A 144 3.87 -5.54 -15.34
N ASN A 145 5.16 -5.75 -15.55
CA ASN A 145 5.80 -7.06 -15.46
C ASN A 145 6.44 -7.31 -14.08
N TYR A 146 6.12 -6.45 -13.10
CA TYR A 146 6.63 -6.50 -11.73
C TYR A 146 8.13 -6.25 -11.59
N LYS A 147 8.77 -5.69 -12.63
CA LYS A 147 10.17 -5.27 -12.54
C LYS A 147 10.24 -3.96 -11.76
N VAL A 148 10.93 -3.99 -10.64
CA VAL A 148 11.18 -2.77 -9.84
C VAL A 148 12.07 -1.82 -10.61
N ILE A 149 11.63 -0.57 -10.72
CA ILE A 149 12.31 0.52 -11.43
C ILE A 149 13.04 1.42 -10.44
N GLY A 150 12.51 1.56 -9.23
CA GLY A 150 13.13 2.36 -8.18
C GLY A 150 12.33 2.34 -6.90
N THR A 151 12.99 2.79 -5.82
CA THR A 151 12.44 2.91 -4.47
C THR A 151 12.66 4.32 -3.95
N ILE A 152 11.75 4.82 -3.12
CA ILE A 152 11.82 6.15 -2.53
C ILE A 152 11.45 6.05 -1.07
N GLU A 153 12.38 6.40 -0.20
CA GLU A 153 12.14 6.53 1.23
C GLU A 153 11.64 7.94 1.56
N ILE A 154 10.57 8.02 2.34
CA ILE A 154 10.00 9.28 2.84
C ILE A 154 10.22 9.33 4.35
N ASN A 155 11.11 10.18 4.78
CA ASN A 155 11.47 10.41 6.19
C ASN A 155 10.77 11.63 6.78
#